data_d18a75d235e0398990f657159f1e32d6
#
_entry.id   d18a75d235e0398990f657159f1e32d6
#
_cell.length_a   1.000
_cell.length_b   1.000
_cell.length_c   1.000
_cell.angle_alpha   90.00
_cell.angle_beta   90.00
_cell.angle_gamma   90.00
#
_symmetry.space_group_name_H-M   'P 1'
#
loop_
_entity.id
_entity.type
_entity.pdbx_description
1 polymer ?
#
loop_
_entity_poly.entity_id
_entity_poly.type
_entity_poly.pdbx_seq_one_letter_code
_entity_poly.pdbx_strand_id
1 'polypeptide(L)'
;MQYVSASSSGEAVELLTRAGGKGVIMAGGTDLMVEFKEGKICPECFIDVTKAADMAGISADGERLVIGGAATLTQIARSPLVKRYFPSLAQGCGCVGSLQIRNSATLAGNVVSAQPAGDGAMALAPLDPVFTVCSAGGEAELTMGEMYAGFAKSRVDHSRQLVKRI
;
A
#
# COMPACT_ATOMS: atom_id res chain seq x y z
N MET A 1 -2.75 22.86 -5.20
CA MET A 1 -2.67 21.40 -5.10
C MET A 1 -1.80 20.89 -6.23
N GLN A 2 -0.79 20.12 -5.92
CA GLN A 2 0.15 19.53 -6.88
C GLN A 2 -0.07 18.02 -6.98
N TYR A 3 0.30 17.44 -8.11
CA TYR A 3 0.35 16.00 -8.35
C TYR A 3 1.71 15.68 -8.97
N VAL A 4 2.47 14.82 -8.31
CA VAL A 4 3.83 14.45 -8.72
C VAL A 4 3.94 12.93 -8.73
N SER A 5 4.51 12.37 -9.80
CA SER A 5 4.76 10.93 -9.91
C SER A 5 6.20 10.63 -9.50
N ALA A 6 6.40 9.71 -8.56
CA ALA A 6 7.71 9.23 -8.15
C ALA A 6 8.09 7.97 -8.95
N SER A 7 9.35 7.88 -9.35
CA SER A 7 9.92 6.74 -10.09
C SER A 7 10.47 5.64 -9.17
N SER A 8 10.65 5.95 -7.88
CA SER A 8 11.13 5.02 -6.86
C SER A 8 10.58 5.35 -5.46
N SER A 9 10.67 4.38 -4.54
CA SER A 9 10.33 4.60 -3.13
C SER A 9 11.20 5.69 -2.49
N GLY A 10 12.49 5.75 -2.85
CA GLY A 10 13.41 6.79 -2.38
C GLY A 10 12.99 8.18 -2.81
N GLU A 11 12.66 8.38 -4.09
CA GLU A 11 12.16 9.66 -4.60
C GLU A 11 10.84 10.07 -3.92
N ALA A 12 9.94 9.11 -3.67
CA ALA A 12 8.70 9.37 -2.97
C ALA A 12 8.94 9.89 -1.54
N VAL A 13 9.91 9.30 -0.82
CA VAL A 13 10.30 9.75 0.54
C VAL A 13 10.93 11.15 0.50
N GLU A 14 11.77 11.45 -0.50
CA GLU A 14 12.32 12.80 -0.67
C GLU A 14 11.22 13.84 -0.90
N LEU A 15 10.25 13.52 -1.77
CA LEU A 15 9.11 14.39 -2.05
C LEU A 15 8.25 14.62 -0.80
N LEU A 16 7.98 13.58 0.00
CA LEU A 16 7.29 13.71 1.28
C LEU A 16 8.05 14.64 2.24
N THR A 17 9.38 14.45 2.31
CA THR A 17 10.24 15.25 3.19
C THR A 17 10.20 16.74 2.79
N ARG A 18 10.29 17.02 1.49
CA ARG A 18 10.18 18.40 0.95
C ARG A 18 8.80 19.01 1.20
N ALA A 19 7.74 18.18 1.16
CA ALA A 19 6.38 18.65 1.42
C ALA A 19 6.11 18.96 2.90
N GLY A 20 7.02 18.59 3.82
CA GLY A 20 6.94 18.97 5.24
C GLY A 20 5.64 18.58 5.94
N GLY A 21 5.08 17.42 5.64
CA GLY A 21 3.80 16.93 6.19
C GLY A 21 2.55 17.41 5.43
N LYS A 22 2.71 18.17 4.35
CA LYS A 22 1.61 18.63 3.50
C LYS A 22 1.43 17.79 2.22
N GLY A 23 2.32 16.84 2.00
CA GLY A 23 2.23 15.84 0.94
C GLY A 23 1.64 14.55 1.48
N VAL A 24 1.01 13.74 0.61
CA VAL A 24 0.54 12.40 0.94
C VAL A 24 0.90 11.41 -0.16
N ILE A 25 1.25 10.18 0.23
CA ILE A 25 1.45 9.08 -0.71
C ILE A 25 0.10 8.67 -1.29
N MET A 26 0.08 8.52 -2.59
CA MET A 26 -1.05 7.97 -3.34
C MET A 26 -0.59 6.79 -4.20
N ALA A 27 -1.13 5.61 -3.91
CA ALA A 27 -1.06 4.46 -4.81
C ALA A 27 -2.36 4.40 -5.63
N GLY A 28 -3.25 3.45 -5.37
CA GLY A 28 -4.51 3.36 -6.09
C GLY A 28 -5.51 4.49 -5.84
N GLY A 29 -5.36 5.23 -4.76
CA GLY A 29 -6.18 6.40 -4.42
C GLY A 29 -7.65 6.12 -4.12
N THR A 30 -8.08 4.86 -4.05
CA THR A 30 -9.50 4.48 -3.95
C THR A 30 -10.17 4.94 -2.66
N ASP A 31 -9.44 4.95 -1.55
CA ASP A 31 -9.92 5.49 -0.26
C ASP A 31 -9.48 6.94 -0.09
N LEU A 32 -8.20 7.24 -0.39
CA LEU A 32 -7.61 8.56 -0.22
C LEU A 32 -8.38 9.67 -0.97
N MET A 33 -8.81 9.38 -2.20
CA MET A 33 -9.57 10.37 -2.99
C MET A 33 -11.00 10.57 -2.48
N VAL A 34 -11.58 9.58 -1.81
CA VAL A 34 -12.87 9.73 -1.11
C VAL A 34 -12.68 10.66 0.09
N GLU A 35 -11.69 10.39 0.93
CA GLU A 35 -11.36 11.24 2.09
C GLU A 35 -11.06 12.69 1.69
N PHE A 36 -10.34 12.87 0.58
CA PHE A 36 -10.06 14.21 0.04
C PHE A 36 -11.35 14.92 -0.40
N LYS A 37 -12.23 14.24 -1.15
CA LYS A 37 -13.52 14.81 -1.61
C LYS A 37 -14.47 15.14 -0.46
N GLU A 38 -14.39 14.37 0.62
CA GLU A 38 -15.16 14.60 1.85
C GLU A 38 -14.54 15.69 2.75
N GLY A 39 -13.38 16.23 2.38
CA GLY A 39 -12.67 17.25 3.16
C GLY A 39 -12.02 16.72 4.44
N LYS A 40 -11.89 15.40 4.59
CA LYS A 40 -11.21 14.77 5.75
C LYS A 40 -9.71 14.98 5.73
N ILE A 41 -9.13 15.10 4.53
CA ILE A 41 -7.73 15.44 4.29
C ILE A 41 -7.64 16.60 3.30
N CYS A 42 -6.63 17.46 3.46
CA CYS A 42 -6.40 18.62 2.59
C CYS A 42 -4.91 18.74 2.23
N PRO A 43 -4.33 17.77 1.51
CA PRO A 43 -2.92 17.83 1.15
C PRO A 43 -2.65 18.93 0.10
N GLU A 44 -1.47 19.52 0.16
CA GLU A 44 -1.01 20.44 -0.89
C GLU A 44 -0.42 19.67 -2.10
N CYS A 45 0.05 18.42 -1.87
CA CYS A 45 0.66 17.56 -2.89
C CYS A 45 0.25 16.10 -2.74
N PHE A 46 -0.18 15.48 -3.85
CA PHE A 46 -0.29 14.03 -3.98
C PHE A 46 0.97 13.48 -4.65
N ILE A 47 1.60 12.48 -4.02
CA ILE A 47 2.81 11.82 -4.51
C ILE A 47 2.40 10.43 -4.98
N ASP A 48 2.28 10.27 -6.29
CA ASP A 48 1.89 9.02 -6.94
C ASP A 48 3.07 8.06 -7.02
N VAL A 49 2.91 6.86 -6.42
CA VAL A 49 3.91 5.80 -6.42
C VAL A 49 3.57 4.63 -7.36
N THR A 50 2.54 4.76 -8.18
CA THR A 50 2.11 3.67 -9.09
C THR A 50 3.16 3.31 -10.13
N LYS A 51 4.09 4.24 -10.43
CA LYS A 51 5.20 4.06 -11.37
C LYS A 51 6.55 3.80 -10.70
N ALA A 52 6.60 3.70 -9.39
CA ALA A 52 7.82 3.41 -8.65
C ALA A 52 8.30 1.98 -8.97
N ALA A 53 9.42 1.86 -9.68
CA ALA A 53 9.89 0.58 -10.23
C ALA A 53 10.22 -0.43 -9.13
N ASP A 54 10.77 0.02 -8.00
CA ASP A 54 11.14 -0.80 -6.85
C ASP A 54 9.96 -1.15 -5.93
N MET A 55 8.77 -0.67 -6.27
CA MET A 55 7.50 -0.98 -5.61
C MET A 55 6.57 -1.83 -6.48
N ALA A 56 7.00 -2.19 -7.67
CA ALA A 56 6.19 -2.92 -8.63
C ALA A 56 6.36 -4.45 -8.50
N GLY A 57 5.35 -5.18 -8.98
CA GLY A 57 5.43 -6.60 -9.26
C GLY A 57 5.25 -7.53 -8.07
N ILE A 58 5.36 -8.83 -8.38
CA ILE A 58 5.25 -9.94 -7.44
C ILE A 58 6.33 -10.94 -7.84
N SER A 59 7.19 -11.31 -6.90
CA SER A 59 8.31 -12.22 -7.14
C SER A 59 8.48 -13.21 -5.98
N ALA A 60 9.17 -14.32 -6.25
CA ALA A 60 9.63 -15.23 -5.22
C ALA A 60 11.09 -14.89 -4.87
N ASP A 61 11.39 -14.85 -3.58
CA ASP A 61 12.74 -14.67 -3.03
C ASP A 61 12.99 -15.75 -1.97
N GLY A 62 13.68 -16.81 -2.37
CA GLY A 62 13.85 -18.01 -1.55
C GLY A 62 12.49 -18.64 -1.19
N GLU A 63 12.21 -18.76 0.09
CA GLU A 63 10.95 -19.29 0.63
C GLU A 63 9.87 -18.21 0.82
N ARG A 64 10.16 -16.96 0.46
CA ARG A 64 9.24 -15.83 0.62
C ARG A 64 8.63 -15.41 -0.71
N LEU A 65 7.41 -14.90 -0.65
CA LEU A 65 6.79 -14.16 -1.73
C LEU A 65 6.90 -12.68 -1.43
N VAL A 66 7.43 -11.92 -2.37
CA VAL A 66 7.56 -10.45 -2.25
C VAL A 66 6.52 -9.80 -3.13
N ILE A 67 5.69 -8.95 -2.54
CA ILE A 67 4.64 -8.17 -3.22
C ILE A 67 5.00 -6.70 -3.11
N GLY A 68 5.25 -6.04 -4.24
CA GLY A 68 5.54 -4.61 -4.26
C GLY A 68 4.36 -3.77 -3.76
N GLY A 69 4.64 -2.65 -3.07
CA GLY A 69 3.61 -1.77 -2.50
C GLY A 69 2.68 -1.12 -3.52
N ALA A 70 3.11 -1.05 -4.79
CA ALA A 70 2.30 -0.57 -5.91
C ALA A 70 1.55 -1.69 -6.65
N ALA A 71 1.72 -2.97 -6.26
CA ALA A 71 1.01 -4.08 -6.88
C ALA A 71 -0.50 -3.99 -6.61
N THR A 72 -1.30 -4.01 -7.69
CA THR A 72 -2.75 -3.89 -7.58
C THR A 72 -3.40 -5.19 -7.09
N LEU A 73 -4.57 -5.07 -6.48
CA LEU A 73 -5.35 -6.23 -6.04
C LEU A 73 -5.68 -7.18 -7.20
N THR A 74 -5.92 -6.65 -8.41
CA THR A 74 -6.11 -7.48 -9.61
C THR A 74 -4.85 -8.25 -9.99
N GLN A 75 -3.66 -7.63 -9.91
CA GLN A 75 -2.40 -8.32 -10.18
C GLN A 75 -2.17 -9.45 -9.18
N ILE A 76 -2.43 -9.21 -7.89
CA ILE A 76 -2.29 -10.22 -6.84
C ILE A 76 -3.29 -11.36 -7.05
N ALA A 77 -4.57 -11.05 -7.24
CA ALA A 77 -5.63 -12.04 -7.46
C ALA A 77 -5.40 -12.91 -8.70
N ARG A 78 -4.70 -12.40 -9.72
CA ARG A 78 -4.41 -13.12 -10.96
C ARG A 78 -3.03 -13.78 -10.98
N SER A 79 -2.14 -13.44 -10.05
CA SER A 79 -0.77 -13.95 -10.01
C SER A 79 -0.73 -15.48 -9.88
N PRO A 80 -0.05 -16.21 -10.79
CA PRO A 80 0.15 -17.65 -10.64
C PRO A 80 0.91 -18.02 -9.36
N LEU A 81 1.88 -17.19 -8.94
CA LEU A 81 2.65 -17.38 -7.71
C LEU A 81 1.73 -17.29 -6.48
N VAL A 82 0.91 -16.22 -6.39
CA VAL A 82 -0.01 -16.05 -5.27
C VAL A 82 -1.05 -17.18 -5.24
N LYS A 83 -1.64 -17.53 -6.38
CA LYS A 83 -2.60 -18.64 -6.47
C LYS A 83 -2.02 -19.98 -6.03
N ARG A 84 -0.74 -20.21 -6.35
CA ARG A 84 -0.06 -21.47 -6.01
C ARG A 84 0.25 -21.57 -4.52
N TYR A 85 0.79 -20.50 -3.92
CA TYR A 85 1.33 -20.56 -2.57
C TYR A 85 0.38 -19.98 -1.51
N PHE A 86 -0.43 -18.99 -1.88
CA PHE A 86 -1.35 -18.26 -0.99
C PHE A 86 -2.73 -18.07 -1.64
N PRO A 87 -3.47 -19.17 -1.94
CA PRO A 87 -4.75 -19.08 -2.65
C PRO A 87 -5.80 -18.25 -1.91
N SER A 88 -5.79 -18.24 -0.58
CA SER A 88 -6.66 -17.40 0.26
C SER A 88 -6.40 -15.92 0.03
N LEU A 89 -5.13 -15.50 -0.12
CA LEU A 89 -4.79 -14.12 -0.44
C LEU A 89 -5.28 -13.73 -1.84
N ALA A 90 -5.09 -14.62 -2.84
CA ALA A 90 -5.61 -14.38 -4.19
C ALA A 90 -7.14 -14.21 -4.19
N GLN A 91 -7.84 -15.03 -3.42
CA GLN A 91 -9.30 -14.95 -3.27
C GLN A 91 -9.71 -13.65 -2.55
N GLY A 92 -9.12 -13.33 -1.39
CA GLY A 92 -9.43 -12.11 -0.64
C GLY A 92 -9.20 -10.85 -1.46
N CYS A 93 -8.05 -10.75 -2.14
CA CYS A 93 -7.80 -9.62 -3.07
C CYS A 93 -8.82 -9.58 -4.22
N GLY A 94 -9.33 -10.74 -4.66
CA GLY A 94 -10.36 -10.85 -5.70
C GLY A 94 -11.75 -10.43 -5.27
N CYS A 95 -12.03 -10.38 -3.95
CA CYS A 95 -13.34 -10.02 -3.39
C CYS A 95 -13.48 -8.52 -3.09
N VAL A 96 -12.38 -7.76 -3.03
CA VAL A 96 -12.45 -6.33 -2.71
C VAL A 96 -13.23 -5.55 -3.77
N GLY A 97 -14.31 -4.90 -3.38
CA GLY A 97 -15.08 -3.96 -4.20
C GLY A 97 -15.38 -4.45 -5.63
N SER A 98 -15.35 -3.54 -6.58
CA SER A 98 -15.52 -3.85 -8.01
C SER A 98 -14.21 -4.14 -8.73
N LEU A 99 -14.27 -4.69 -9.96
CA LEU A 99 -13.08 -4.88 -10.79
C LEU A 99 -12.33 -3.58 -11.04
N GLN A 100 -13.06 -2.47 -11.24
CA GLN A 100 -12.47 -1.14 -11.45
C GLN A 100 -11.67 -0.69 -10.23
N ILE A 101 -12.21 -0.90 -9.03
CA ILE A 101 -11.51 -0.62 -7.78
C ILE A 101 -10.25 -1.48 -7.68
N ARG A 102 -10.34 -2.80 -7.89
CA ARG A 102 -9.20 -3.70 -7.81
C ARG A 102 -8.10 -3.43 -8.82
N ASN A 103 -8.42 -2.84 -9.97
CA ASN A 103 -7.43 -2.45 -10.98
C ASN A 103 -6.58 -1.26 -10.55
N SER A 104 -7.03 -0.47 -9.56
CA SER A 104 -6.30 0.67 -9.00
C SER A 104 -5.82 0.42 -7.59
N ALA A 105 -6.68 -0.10 -6.71
CA ALA A 105 -6.36 -0.37 -5.31
C ALA A 105 -5.19 -1.34 -5.17
N THR A 106 -4.28 -1.06 -4.22
CA THR A 106 -3.13 -1.90 -3.89
C THR A 106 -3.34 -2.62 -2.56
N LEU A 107 -2.65 -3.74 -2.36
CA LEU A 107 -2.70 -4.45 -1.08
C LEU A 107 -2.10 -3.61 0.05
N ALA A 108 -0.97 -2.93 -0.21
CA ALA A 108 -0.37 -2.01 0.75
C ALA A 108 -1.34 -0.88 1.15
N GLY A 109 -2.03 -0.27 0.16
CA GLY A 109 -3.07 0.73 0.42
C GLY A 109 -4.23 0.18 1.25
N ASN A 110 -4.70 -1.04 0.96
CA ASN A 110 -5.77 -1.71 1.70
C ASN A 110 -5.39 -1.96 3.18
N VAL A 111 -4.12 -2.32 3.45
CA VAL A 111 -3.60 -2.46 4.82
C VAL A 111 -3.47 -1.10 5.50
N VAL A 112 -2.87 -0.10 4.83
CA VAL A 112 -2.63 1.24 5.40
C VAL A 112 -3.93 1.99 5.67
N SER A 113 -4.98 1.79 4.88
CA SER A 113 -6.30 2.40 5.14
C SER A 113 -6.93 1.91 6.46
N ALA A 114 -6.43 0.81 7.01
CA ALA A 114 -6.83 0.25 8.31
C ALA A 114 -8.35 0.01 8.45
N GLN A 115 -9.05 -0.20 7.34
CA GLN A 115 -10.48 -0.51 7.37
C GLN A 115 -10.70 -1.88 8.04
N PRO A 116 -11.56 -1.98 9.07
CA PRO A 116 -11.73 -3.22 9.86
C PRO A 116 -12.17 -4.44 9.04
N ALA A 117 -12.86 -4.22 7.93
CA ALA A 117 -13.37 -5.26 7.02
C ALA A 117 -12.64 -5.28 5.67
N GLY A 118 -11.36 -4.89 5.64
CA GLY A 118 -10.55 -4.93 4.41
C GLY A 118 -10.22 -6.37 4.00
N ASP A 119 -10.94 -6.93 3.01
CA ASP A 119 -10.77 -8.33 2.58
C ASP A 119 -9.32 -8.71 2.25
N GLY A 120 -8.55 -7.78 1.63
CA GLY A 120 -7.14 -8.00 1.34
C GLY A 120 -6.29 -8.12 2.61
N ALA A 121 -6.47 -7.19 3.56
CA ALA A 121 -5.77 -7.19 4.83
C ALA A 121 -6.16 -8.41 5.69
N MET A 122 -7.45 -8.78 5.71
CA MET A 122 -7.94 -9.96 6.42
C MET A 122 -7.37 -11.26 5.86
N ALA A 123 -7.27 -11.39 4.53
CA ALA A 123 -6.68 -12.57 3.88
C ALA A 123 -5.16 -12.65 4.06
N LEU A 124 -4.50 -11.49 4.23
CA LEU A 124 -3.05 -11.39 4.46
C LEU A 124 -2.66 -11.71 5.91
N ALA A 125 -3.49 -11.31 6.88
CA ALA A 125 -3.16 -11.37 8.31
C ALA A 125 -2.67 -12.76 8.82
N PRO A 126 -3.27 -13.91 8.43
CA PRO A 126 -2.83 -15.23 8.90
C PRO A 126 -1.54 -15.72 8.23
N LEU A 127 -0.95 -14.97 7.30
CA LEU A 127 0.23 -15.37 6.52
C LEU A 127 1.55 -14.84 7.10
N ASP A 128 1.52 -14.24 8.28
CA ASP A 128 2.68 -13.66 8.96
C ASP A 128 3.47 -12.66 8.07
N PRO A 129 2.78 -11.65 7.47
CA PRO A 129 3.43 -10.72 6.57
C PRO A 129 4.41 -9.81 7.30
N VAL A 130 5.50 -9.46 6.59
CA VAL A 130 6.45 -8.43 7.00
C VAL A 130 6.36 -7.28 6.00
N PHE A 131 6.19 -6.06 6.51
CA PHE A 131 6.08 -4.84 5.71
C PHE A 131 7.38 -4.05 5.76
N THR A 132 8.02 -3.83 4.62
CA THR A 132 9.11 -2.86 4.54
C THR A 132 8.52 -1.47 4.38
N VAL A 133 8.69 -0.64 5.39
CA VAL A 133 8.21 0.74 5.45
C VAL A 133 9.37 1.70 5.29
N CYS A 134 9.30 2.61 4.32
CA CYS A 134 10.31 3.64 4.06
C CYS A 134 9.89 4.99 4.63
N SER A 135 10.86 5.70 5.18
CA SER A 135 10.73 7.07 5.71
C SER A 135 12.04 7.84 5.50
N ALA A 136 12.07 9.12 5.87
CA ALA A 136 13.29 9.92 5.88
C ALA A 136 14.38 9.35 6.81
N GLY A 137 14.01 8.54 7.80
CA GLY A 137 14.91 7.84 8.72
C GLY A 137 15.45 6.50 8.18
N GLY A 138 15.08 6.10 6.97
CA GLY A 138 15.44 4.83 6.35
C GLY A 138 14.29 3.84 6.28
N GLU A 139 14.65 2.56 6.07
CA GLU A 139 13.70 1.45 6.01
C GLU A 139 13.55 0.77 7.37
N ALA A 140 12.33 0.37 7.70
CA ALA A 140 12.01 -0.44 8.88
C ALA A 140 11.10 -1.60 8.48
N GLU A 141 11.21 -2.73 9.16
CA GLU A 141 10.29 -3.84 9.01
C GLU A 141 9.24 -3.81 10.11
N LEU A 142 7.97 -3.98 9.73
CA LEU A 142 6.83 -4.08 10.64
C LEU A 142 6.08 -5.38 10.39
N THR A 143 5.63 -6.02 11.46
CA THR A 143 4.68 -7.14 11.41
C THR A 143 3.26 -6.63 11.22
N MET A 144 2.32 -7.54 10.90
CA MET A 144 0.89 -7.18 10.77
C MET A 144 0.33 -6.50 12.02
N GLY A 145 0.73 -6.98 13.21
CA GLY A 145 0.29 -6.38 14.49
C GLY A 145 0.84 -4.97 14.69
N GLU A 146 2.05 -4.70 14.21
CA GLU A 146 2.70 -3.40 14.33
C GLU A 146 2.19 -2.38 13.31
N MET A 147 1.51 -2.81 12.25
CA MET A 147 0.89 -1.90 11.27
C MET A 147 -0.26 -1.08 11.84
N TYR A 148 -0.83 -1.49 12.96
CA TYR A 148 -2.02 -0.85 13.53
C TYR A 148 -1.77 -0.26 14.92
N ALA A 149 -2.28 0.95 15.13
CA ALA A 149 -2.24 1.65 16.43
C ALA A 149 -3.53 1.44 17.24
N GLY A 150 -4.51 0.71 16.70
CA GLY A 150 -5.82 0.47 17.29
C GLY A 150 -6.90 0.33 16.21
N PHE A 151 -8.15 0.33 16.63
CA PHE A 151 -9.29 0.18 15.72
C PHE A 151 -9.31 1.30 14.66
N ALA A 152 -9.31 0.91 13.39
CA ALA A 152 -9.31 1.80 12.22
C ALA A 152 -8.16 2.85 12.23
N LYS A 153 -7.00 2.51 12.80
CA LYS A 153 -5.84 3.41 12.89
C LYS A 153 -4.59 2.70 12.41
N SER A 154 -4.04 3.15 11.28
CA SER A 154 -2.72 2.76 10.82
C SER A 154 -1.63 3.42 11.66
N ARG A 155 -0.49 2.73 11.84
CA ARG A 155 0.77 3.34 12.33
C ARG A 155 1.57 3.97 11.21
N VAL A 156 1.32 3.59 9.97
CA VAL A 156 1.98 4.20 8.81
C VAL A 156 1.32 5.54 8.52
N ASP A 157 2.05 6.60 8.75
CA ASP A 157 1.64 7.96 8.40
C ASP A 157 1.98 8.23 6.93
N HIS A 158 0.98 8.16 6.07
CA HIS A 158 1.14 8.36 4.63
C HIS A 158 1.60 9.77 4.21
N SER A 159 1.72 10.71 5.16
CA SER A 159 2.36 12.02 4.95
C SER A 159 3.88 12.01 5.21
N ARG A 160 4.42 10.91 5.74
CA ARG A 160 5.84 10.77 6.12
C ARG A 160 6.46 9.44 5.73
N GLN A 161 5.65 8.44 5.44
CA GLN A 161 6.06 7.05 5.26
C GLN A 161 5.30 6.41 4.10
N LEU A 162 5.86 5.35 3.55
CA LEU A 162 5.20 4.50 2.58
C LEU A 162 5.56 3.02 2.80
N VAL A 163 4.67 2.12 2.42
CA VAL A 163 4.95 0.68 2.37
C VAL A 163 5.56 0.38 1.01
N LYS A 164 6.84 0.00 0.99
CA LYS A 164 7.59 -0.34 -0.22
C LYS A 164 7.24 -1.72 -0.74
N ARG A 165 7.14 -2.70 0.15
CA ARG A 165 6.81 -4.11 -0.15
C ARG A 165 6.27 -4.85 1.07
N ILE A 166 5.67 -5.99 0.78
CA ILE A 166 5.14 -6.96 1.73
C ILE A 166 5.79 -8.31 1.46
#